data_26468b37e50af5756b99db60742eb632
#
_entry.id   26468b37e50af5756b99db60742eb632
#
_cell.length_a   1.000
_cell.length_b   1.000
_cell.length_c   1.000
_cell.angle_alpha   90.00
_cell.angle_beta   90.00
_cell.angle_gamma   90.00
#
_symmetry.space_group_name_H-M   'P 1'
#
loop_
_entity.id
_entity.type
_entity.pdbx_description
1 polymer ?
#
loop_
_entity_poly.entity_id
_entity_poly.type
_entity_poly.pdbx_seq_one_letter_code
_entity_poly.pdbx_strand_id
1 'polypeptide(L)'
;QDVLALKVLRGKISGRLVHGLGGAHARVTAITLHPIYGVPYIPGSSIKGTVLNWAVQAFFIDDEKVEVQDDIQKEANKLITEIFGSQEQAGRVEFFDAFAAPDFNLIPDVMTPHFGEYYSSGIPPSKDDPNTIPFYTLKSDYIEFIFGVKRRKRNNNETDADTLLDLVKAWMENALMEMGIGSKTSSGYGYFSEFEDVTQQVFTRSNAMKELTPRSVNKKTEVKETTELPLDLKTDEKGLLGEIIALKPGDDGRSKSTIYQKVLEAAEQGDIEPAKALKEFWITINEWEKTSKKQQKKVQDIKNILKE
;
A
#
# COMPACT_ATOMS: atom_id res chain seq x y z
N GLN A 1 -12.43 5.53 -3.74
CA GLN A 1 -12.19 6.99 -3.80
C GLN A 1 -11.71 7.31 -5.20
N ASP A 2 -12.43 8.20 -5.88
CA ASP A 2 -12.06 8.61 -7.24
C ASP A 2 -10.95 9.65 -7.15
N VAL A 3 -9.73 9.26 -7.46
CA VAL A 3 -8.60 10.17 -7.66
C VAL A 3 -8.68 10.71 -9.09
N LEU A 4 -8.60 12.03 -9.25
CA LEU A 4 -8.66 12.70 -10.55
C LEU A 4 -7.31 12.63 -11.27
N ALA A 5 -6.23 12.88 -10.52
CA ALA A 5 -4.85 12.84 -10.98
C ALA A 5 -3.94 12.43 -9.81
N LEU A 6 -2.80 11.82 -10.09
CA LEU A 6 -1.82 11.46 -9.09
C LEU A 6 -0.38 11.65 -9.60
N LYS A 7 0.54 11.80 -8.65
CA LYS A 7 2.00 11.81 -8.88
C LYS A 7 2.69 10.77 -8.03
N VAL A 8 3.79 10.26 -8.56
CA VAL A 8 4.68 9.32 -7.89
C VAL A 8 6.10 9.87 -7.92
N LEU A 9 6.68 10.09 -6.74
CA LEU A 9 8.04 10.57 -6.59
C LEU A 9 8.91 9.52 -5.92
N ARG A 10 10.12 9.34 -6.39
CA ARG A 10 11.18 8.62 -5.69
C ARG A 10 12.12 9.60 -5.05
N GLY A 11 12.21 9.55 -3.72
CA GLY A 11 13.17 10.34 -2.96
C GLY A 11 14.34 9.48 -2.52
N LYS A 12 15.56 9.93 -2.77
CA LYS A 12 16.79 9.28 -2.31
C LYS A 12 17.08 9.67 -0.88
N ILE A 13 17.21 8.68 0.02
CA ILE A 13 17.50 8.93 1.42
C ILE A 13 18.95 9.41 1.57
N SER A 14 19.11 10.57 2.24
CA SER A 14 20.43 11.07 2.65
C SER A 14 20.84 10.44 3.98
N GLY A 15 21.40 9.23 3.94
CA GLY A 15 21.77 8.48 5.13
C GLY A 15 20.77 7.40 5.50
N ARG A 16 20.09 7.52 6.64
CA ARG A 16 19.15 6.52 7.18
C ARG A 16 17.84 7.15 7.63
N LEU A 17 16.78 6.37 7.63
CA LEU A 17 15.46 6.78 8.10
C LEU A 17 15.08 6.02 9.37
N VAL A 18 14.48 6.71 10.33
CA VAL A 18 13.86 6.13 11.52
C VAL A 18 12.43 6.60 11.61
N HIS A 19 11.47 5.67 11.66
CA HIS A 19 10.06 6.01 11.79
C HIS A 19 9.38 5.12 12.83
N GLY A 20 8.59 5.72 13.73
CA GLY A 20 7.81 4.99 14.74
C GLY A 20 8.58 4.59 16.00
N LEU A 21 9.70 5.25 16.31
CA LEU A 21 10.56 4.92 17.44
C LEU A 21 9.84 4.93 18.80
N GLY A 22 8.83 5.79 18.98
CA GLY A 22 8.06 5.94 20.21
C GLY A 22 6.87 4.97 20.35
N GLY A 23 6.67 4.06 19.40
CA GLY A 23 5.60 3.07 19.48
C GLY A 23 5.86 2.02 20.55
N ALA A 24 4.79 1.50 21.18
CA ALA A 24 4.89 0.37 22.11
C ALA A 24 5.34 -0.89 21.34
N HIS A 25 6.41 -1.52 21.80
CA HIS A 25 6.95 -2.74 21.22
C HIS A 25 7.43 -3.70 22.31
N ALA A 26 7.32 -5.00 22.04
CA ALA A 26 7.78 -6.04 22.97
C ALA A 26 9.31 -6.01 23.20
N ARG A 27 10.06 -5.45 22.26
CA ARG A 27 11.48 -5.10 22.39
C ARG A 27 11.59 -3.59 22.65
N VAL A 28 12.71 -3.13 23.14
CA VAL A 28 12.93 -1.78 23.67
C VAL A 28 12.49 -0.64 22.74
N THR A 29 12.57 -0.81 21.43
CA THR A 29 12.21 0.21 20.44
C THR A 29 11.38 -0.34 19.31
N ALA A 30 10.45 0.50 18.77
CA ALA A 30 9.60 0.17 17.65
C ALA A 30 10.17 0.69 16.33
N ILE A 31 9.72 0.09 15.23
CA ILE A 31 9.80 0.59 13.86
C ILE A 31 8.42 0.47 13.23
N THR A 32 7.99 1.47 12.47
CA THR A 32 6.70 1.41 11.79
C THR A 32 6.75 0.40 10.65
N LEU A 33 6.00 -0.70 10.81
CA LEU A 33 5.82 -1.73 9.79
C LEU A 33 4.38 -1.75 9.32
N HIS A 34 4.18 -1.93 8.00
CA HIS A 34 2.85 -2.06 7.44
C HIS A 34 2.17 -3.34 7.96
N PRO A 35 0.95 -3.28 8.51
CA PRO A 35 0.35 -4.39 9.25
C PRO A 35 0.07 -5.63 8.40
N ILE A 36 -0.11 -5.47 7.09
CA ILE A 36 -0.37 -6.58 6.17
C ILE A 36 0.93 -7.09 5.55
N TYR A 37 1.79 -6.21 5.08
CA TYR A 37 2.99 -6.59 4.32
C TYR A 37 4.23 -6.80 5.19
N GLY A 38 4.23 -6.32 6.44
CA GLY A 38 5.37 -6.44 7.34
C GLY A 38 6.62 -5.66 6.90
N VAL A 39 6.48 -4.74 5.95
CA VAL A 39 7.57 -3.91 5.42
C VAL A 39 7.58 -2.52 6.08
N PRO A 40 8.75 -1.87 6.24
CA PRO A 40 8.82 -0.50 6.72
C PRO A 40 8.10 0.45 5.76
N TYR A 41 7.36 1.39 6.32
CA TYR A 41 6.67 2.41 5.56
C TYR A 41 6.58 3.73 6.31
N ILE A 42 6.31 4.81 5.58
CA ILE A 42 6.00 6.11 6.14
C ILE A 42 4.50 6.34 5.94
N PRO A 43 3.71 6.49 7.02
CA PRO A 43 2.28 6.76 6.89
C PRO A 43 1.99 8.05 6.14
N GLY A 44 0.99 8.05 5.27
CA GLY A 44 0.57 9.24 4.52
C GLY A 44 0.20 10.42 5.42
N SER A 45 -0.29 10.15 6.65
CA SER A 45 -0.53 11.19 7.66
C SER A 45 0.75 11.89 8.12
N SER A 46 1.86 11.16 8.25
CA SER A 46 3.16 11.73 8.59
C SER A 46 3.70 12.60 7.45
N ILE A 47 3.56 12.13 6.21
CA ILE A 47 3.95 12.90 5.03
C ILE A 47 3.15 14.20 4.95
N LYS A 48 1.82 14.10 5.06
CA LYS A 48 0.91 15.25 5.09
C LYS A 48 1.30 16.25 6.17
N GLY A 49 1.60 15.77 7.38
CA GLY A 49 1.98 16.62 8.52
C GLY A 49 3.31 17.34 8.30
N THR A 50 4.31 16.65 7.76
CA THR A 50 5.62 17.24 7.46
C THR A 50 5.51 18.33 6.39
N VAL A 51 4.81 18.07 5.29
CA VAL A 51 4.62 19.03 4.20
C VAL A 51 3.82 20.25 4.66
N LEU A 52 2.75 20.03 5.45
CA LEU A 52 1.98 21.13 6.04
C LEU A 52 2.84 21.99 6.98
N ASN A 53 3.63 21.35 7.85
CA ASN A 53 4.49 22.07 8.80
C ASN A 53 5.52 22.93 8.05
N TRP A 54 6.15 22.37 7.01
CA TRP A 54 7.07 23.13 6.16
C TRP A 54 6.37 24.34 5.50
N ALA A 55 5.20 24.12 4.90
CA ALA A 55 4.46 25.20 4.26
C ALA A 55 4.08 26.33 5.24
N VAL A 56 3.65 25.95 6.46
CA VAL A 56 3.34 26.95 7.50
C VAL A 56 4.60 27.72 7.89
N GLN A 57 5.74 27.04 8.06
CA GLN A 57 6.98 27.72 8.40
C GLN A 57 7.48 28.63 7.25
N ALA A 58 7.42 28.15 6.02
CA ALA A 58 7.90 28.91 4.85
C ALA A 58 7.09 30.17 4.57
N PHE A 59 5.79 30.19 4.89
CA PHE A 59 4.92 31.31 4.53
C PHE A 59 4.48 32.20 5.72
N PHE A 60 4.60 31.72 6.97
CA PHE A 60 4.03 32.42 8.12
C PHE A 60 5.00 32.63 9.29
N ILE A 61 6.15 31.95 9.32
CA ILE A 61 7.16 32.19 10.36
C ILE A 61 8.27 33.02 9.73
N ASP A 62 8.30 34.29 10.14
CA ASP A 62 9.28 35.26 9.67
C ASP A 62 10.33 35.49 10.78
N ASP A 63 11.58 35.14 10.50
CA ASP A 63 12.69 35.37 11.43
C ASP A 63 13.24 36.81 11.35
N GLU A 64 12.90 37.57 10.29
CA GLU A 64 13.28 38.95 10.15
C GLU A 64 12.09 39.78 9.67
N LYS A 65 11.76 40.86 10.39
CA LYS A 65 10.73 41.88 10.16
C LYS A 65 10.66 42.44 8.72
N VAL A 66 10.44 41.58 7.76
CA VAL A 66 10.01 41.97 6.43
C VAL A 66 8.49 42.00 6.48
N GLU A 67 7.89 43.13 6.18
CA GLU A 67 6.44 43.23 5.91
C GLU A 67 6.13 42.29 4.74
N VAL A 68 5.87 41.00 5.06
CA VAL A 68 5.38 40.04 4.09
C VAL A 68 4.00 40.54 3.69
N GLN A 69 3.88 40.84 2.41
CA GLN A 69 2.67 41.46 1.87
C GLN A 69 1.47 40.57 2.26
N ASP A 70 0.49 41.15 2.94
CA ASP A 70 -0.78 40.50 3.35
C ASP A 70 -1.40 39.61 2.26
N ASP A 71 -1.17 39.94 1.01
CA ASP A 71 -1.70 39.22 -0.15
C ASP A 71 -1.01 37.88 -0.39
N ILE A 72 0.30 37.76 -0.11
CA ILE A 72 1.03 36.46 -0.23
C ILE A 72 0.54 35.50 0.86
N GLN A 73 0.38 35.97 2.08
CA GLN A 73 -0.12 35.15 3.18
C GLN A 73 -1.59 34.72 2.97
N LYS A 74 -2.43 35.57 2.40
CA LYS A 74 -3.81 35.22 2.04
C LYS A 74 -3.86 34.14 0.96
N GLU A 75 -3.03 34.23 -0.09
CA GLU A 75 -2.97 33.24 -1.13
C GLU A 75 -2.37 31.91 -0.62
N ALA A 76 -1.32 31.96 0.22
CA ALA A 76 -0.75 30.81 0.89
C ALA A 76 -1.77 30.08 1.78
N ASN A 77 -2.55 30.84 2.58
CA ASN A 77 -3.63 30.28 3.39
C ASN A 77 -4.70 29.57 2.57
N LYS A 78 -5.07 30.15 1.43
CA LYS A 78 -6.03 29.56 0.50
C LYS A 78 -5.50 28.23 -0.06
N LEU A 79 -4.25 28.19 -0.54
CA LEU A 79 -3.60 27.01 -1.06
C LEU A 79 -3.43 25.92 0.01
N ILE A 80 -2.98 26.27 1.21
CA ILE A 80 -2.87 25.35 2.36
C ILE A 80 -4.23 24.75 2.69
N THR A 81 -5.28 25.58 2.76
CA THR A 81 -6.64 25.10 3.02
C THR A 81 -7.16 24.22 1.90
N GLU A 82 -6.85 24.53 0.65
CA GLU A 82 -7.24 23.73 -0.51
C GLU A 82 -6.54 22.37 -0.51
N ILE A 83 -5.23 22.33 -0.22
CA ILE A 83 -4.41 21.11 -0.22
C ILE A 83 -4.74 20.23 0.98
N PHE A 84 -4.62 20.76 2.18
CA PHE A 84 -4.65 20.00 3.43
C PHE A 84 -6.01 19.97 4.11
N GLY A 85 -6.88 20.93 3.80
CA GLY A 85 -8.17 21.11 4.45
C GLY A 85 -8.12 22.03 5.67
N SER A 86 -9.30 22.27 6.25
CA SER A 86 -9.53 23.00 7.48
C SER A 86 -10.51 22.22 8.38
N GLN A 87 -10.94 22.80 9.48
CA GLN A 87 -12.00 22.21 10.31
C GLN A 87 -13.35 22.13 9.58
N GLU A 88 -13.58 23.02 8.62
CA GLU A 88 -14.84 23.14 7.89
C GLU A 88 -14.86 22.34 6.59
N GLN A 89 -13.70 22.08 5.99
CA GLN A 89 -13.61 21.37 4.72
C GLN A 89 -12.43 20.42 4.63
N ALA A 90 -12.65 19.25 4.01
CA ALA A 90 -11.58 18.31 3.73
C ALA A 90 -10.66 18.85 2.63
N GLY A 91 -9.36 18.59 2.72
CA GLY A 91 -8.39 18.90 1.68
C GLY A 91 -8.64 18.13 0.39
N ARG A 92 -8.17 18.68 -0.71
CA ARG A 92 -8.27 18.07 -2.05
C ARG A 92 -7.17 17.05 -2.30
N VAL A 93 -6.01 17.19 -1.65
CA VAL A 93 -4.89 16.26 -1.85
C VAL A 93 -4.92 15.14 -0.83
N GLU A 94 -4.74 13.92 -1.31
CA GLU A 94 -4.55 12.71 -0.52
C GLU A 94 -3.09 12.29 -0.59
N PHE A 95 -2.50 12.06 0.57
CA PHE A 95 -1.16 11.52 0.71
C PHE A 95 -1.28 10.05 1.09
N PHE A 96 -0.70 9.17 0.27
CA PHE A 96 -0.69 7.74 0.52
C PHE A 96 0.54 7.33 1.31
N ASP A 97 0.52 6.11 1.84
CA ASP A 97 1.67 5.53 2.52
C ASP A 97 2.84 5.37 1.54
N ALA A 98 4.05 5.70 1.99
CA ALA A 98 5.25 5.62 1.19
C ALA A 98 6.10 4.40 1.60
N PHE A 99 6.63 3.69 0.60
CA PHE A 99 7.36 2.46 0.78
C PHE A 99 8.80 2.57 0.27
N ALA A 100 9.69 1.81 0.94
CA ALA A 100 11.08 1.69 0.52
C ALA A 100 11.21 0.83 -0.76
N ALA A 101 12.33 0.98 -1.47
CA ALA A 101 12.73 0.05 -2.52
C ALA A 101 12.72 -1.39 -1.99
N PRO A 102 12.45 -2.41 -2.85
CA PRO A 102 12.32 -3.80 -2.40
C PRO A 102 13.56 -4.38 -1.70
N ASP A 103 14.73 -3.85 -1.98
CA ASP A 103 16.05 -4.26 -1.46
C ASP A 103 16.50 -3.45 -0.23
N PHE A 104 15.56 -2.90 0.53
CA PHE A 104 15.84 -2.19 1.76
C PHE A 104 16.53 -3.06 2.81
N ASN A 105 17.29 -2.42 3.70
CA ASN A 105 17.95 -3.07 4.84
C ASN A 105 17.56 -2.39 6.15
N LEU A 106 17.32 -3.19 7.18
CA LEU A 106 17.20 -2.72 8.56
C LEU A 106 18.55 -2.83 9.24
N ILE A 107 19.14 -1.69 9.60
CA ILE A 107 20.44 -1.61 10.21
C ILE A 107 20.27 -1.21 11.69
N PRO A 108 20.83 -1.98 12.64
CA PRO A 108 20.79 -1.57 14.02
C PRO A 108 21.67 -0.34 14.25
N ASP A 109 21.21 0.51 15.14
CA ASP A 109 21.93 1.67 15.65
C ASP A 109 21.69 1.80 17.15
N VAL A 110 22.42 2.64 17.83
CA VAL A 110 22.31 2.80 19.28
C VAL A 110 22.16 4.27 19.65
N MET A 111 21.31 4.53 20.64
CA MET A 111 21.31 5.81 21.32
C MET A 111 21.82 5.63 22.75
N THR A 112 22.63 6.56 23.18
CA THR A 112 22.99 6.68 24.58
C THR A 112 21.93 7.53 25.25
N PRO A 113 21.10 6.96 26.11
CA PRO A 113 20.12 7.75 26.81
C PRO A 113 20.78 8.60 27.84
N HIS A 114 20.07 9.60 28.17
CA HIS A 114 20.23 10.47 29.27
C HIS A 114 20.51 9.71 30.57
N PHE A 115 21.37 10.24 31.37
CA PHE A 115 21.58 9.78 32.73
C PHE A 115 20.29 10.09 33.52
N GLY A 116 19.44 9.09 33.71
CA GLY A 116 18.14 9.25 34.37
C GLY A 116 18.25 9.86 35.77
N GLU A 117 19.30 9.49 36.55
CA GLU A 117 19.59 10.06 37.85
C GLU A 117 19.99 11.54 37.81
N TYR A 118 20.75 11.96 36.80
CA TYR A 118 21.11 13.37 36.62
C TYR A 118 19.85 14.26 36.40
N TYR A 119 18.94 13.81 35.59
CA TYR A 119 17.70 14.57 35.33
C TYR A 119 16.71 14.53 36.50
N SER A 120 16.71 13.49 37.30
CA SER A 120 15.82 13.37 38.46
C SER A 120 16.38 13.97 39.75
N SER A 121 17.70 13.95 39.95
CA SER A 121 18.35 14.35 41.21
C SER A 121 19.35 15.51 41.07
N GLY A 122 19.71 15.90 39.82
CA GLY A 122 20.76 16.92 39.56
C GLY A 122 22.19 16.47 39.92
N ILE A 123 22.38 15.20 40.26
CA ILE A 123 23.71 14.67 40.63
C ILE A 123 24.49 14.36 39.36
N PRO A 124 25.69 14.91 39.13
CA PRO A 124 26.45 14.60 37.91
C PRO A 124 26.80 13.12 37.85
N PRO A 125 26.69 12.49 36.66
CA PRO A 125 27.02 11.07 36.52
C PRO A 125 28.50 10.87 36.71
N SER A 126 28.88 10.30 37.85
CA SER A 126 30.30 10.15 38.21
C SER A 126 30.92 8.83 37.77
N LYS A 127 30.14 7.78 37.47
CA LYS A 127 30.68 6.45 37.13
C LYS A 127 29.72 5.49 36.43
N ASP A 128 28.49 5.86 36.13
CA ASP A 128 27.54 4.90 35.57
C ASP A 128 27.74 4.73 34.06
N ASP A 129 27.85 3.48 33.63
CA ASP A 129 27.90 3.13 32.21
C ASP A 129 26.63 3.64 31.52
N PRO A 130 26.74 4.34 30.39
CA PRO A 130 25.58 4.83 29.66
C PRO A 130 24.72 3.64 29.21
N ASN A 131 23.49 3.59 29.68
CA ASN A 131 22.53 2.57 29.25
C ASN A 131 22.23 2.75 27.77
N THR A 132 22.81 1.95 26.89
CA THR A 132 22.61 2.04 25.43
C THR A 132 21.29 1.40 25.01
N ILE A 133 20.46 2.16 24.32
CA ILE A 133 19.20 1.65 23.76
C ILE A 133 19.39 1.39 22.28
N PRO A 134 19.35 0.12 21.84
CA PRO A 134 19.41 -0.22 20.42
C PRO A 134 18.08 0.12 19.72
N PHE A 135 18.16 0.58 18.48
CA PHE A 135 17.03 0.80 17.61
C PHE A 135 17.36 0.43 16.18
N TYR A 136 16.33 0.22 15.35
CA TYR A 136 16.52 -0.09 13.93
C TYR A 136 16.33 1.14 13.06
N THR A 137 17.21 1.27 12.07
CA THR A 137 17.16 2.29 11.03
C THR A 137 16.91 1.63 9.67
N LEU A 138 16.17 2.32 8.81
CA LEU A 138 15.95 1.91 7.44
C LEU A 138 17.02 2.51 6.54
N LYS A 139 17.69 1.67 5.75
CA LYS A 139 18.54 2.05 4.62
C LYS A 139 17.91 1.52 3.35
N SER A 140 17.68 2.38 2.37
CA SER A 140 17.13 2.05 1.07
C SER A 140 17.68 3.03 0.03
N ASP A 141 17.72 2.62 -1.23
CA ASP A 141 18.14 3.48 -2.32
C ASP A 141 17.15 4.63 -2.56
N TYR A 142 15.86 4.34 -2.40
CA TYR A 142 14.80 5.35 -2.47
C TYR A 142 13.58 4.98 -1.62
N ILE A 143 12.77 5.99 -1.34
CA ILE A 143 11.38 5.84 -0.87
C ILE A 143 10.45 6.33 -1.97
N GLU A 144 9.39 5.61 -2.24
CA GLU A 144 8.39 5.97 -3.24
C GLU A 144 7.18 6.61 -2.56
N PHE A 145 6.93 7.89 -2.89
CA PHE A 145 5.84 8.71 -2.38
C PHE A 145 4.75 8.82 -3.43
N ILE A 146 3.51 8.59 -3.02
CA ILE A 146 2.33 8.70 -3.87
C ILE A 146 1.39 9.73 -3.26
N PHE A 147 0.91 10.66 -4.08
CA PHE A 147 -0.13 11.61 -3.69
C PHE A 147 -1.02 11.95 -4.88
N GLY A 148 -2.25 12.35 -4.61
CA GLY A 148 -3.20 12.59 -5.67
C GLY A 148 -4.31 13.57 -5.31
N VAL A 149 -4.93 14.17 -6.32
CA VAL A 149 -6.06 15.08 -6.16
C VAL A 149 -7.37 14.28 -6.22
N LYS A 150 -8.21 14.44 -5.21
CA LYS A 150 -9.53 13.82 -5.14
C LYS A 150 -10.50 14.47 -6.14
N ARG A 151 -11.31 13.64 -6.79
CA ARG A 151 -12.41 14.13 -7.60
C ARG A 151 -13.48 14.75 -6.67
N ARG A 152 -13.76 16.02 -6.85
CA ARG A 152 -14.79 16.77 -6.14
C ARG A 152 -15.72 17.45 -7.15
N LYS A 153 -16.93 17.85 -6.72
CA LYS A 153 -17.74 18.76 -7.54
C LYS A 153 -16.96 20.06 -7.69
N ARG A 154 -16.67 20.43 -8.93
CA ARG A 154 -15.84 21.58 -9.27
C ARG A 154 -16.52 22.88 -8.84
N ASN A 155 -15.83 23.67 -8.02
CA ASN A 155 -16.14 25.09 -7.82
C ASN A 155 -15.29 25.88 -8.80
N ASN A 156 -15.83 26.93 -9.41
CA ASN A 156 -15.17 27.70 -10.47
C ASN A 156 -13.88 28.43 -10.03
N ASN A 157 -13.57 28.44 -8.71
CA ASN A 157 -12.41 29.12 -8.12
C ASN A 157 -11.35 28.14 -7.59
N GLU A 158 -11.40 26.85 -7.96
CA GLU A 158 -10.42 25.85 -7.52
C GLU A 158 -9.22 25.81 -8.47
N THR A 159 -8.04 25.61 -7.89
CA THR A 159 -6.79 25.41 -8.63
C THR A 159 -6.88 24.16 -9.50
N ASP A 160 -6.32 24.20 -10.70
CA ASP A 160 -6.21 23.04 -11.56
C ASP A 160 -5.47 21.90 -10.89
N ALA A 161 -5.86 20.63 -11.20
CA ALA A 161 -5.33 19.46 -10.50
C ALA A 161 -3.82 19.26 -10.74
N ASP A 162 -3.36 19.47 -11.96
CA ASP A 162 -1.94 19.30 -12.29
C ASP A 162 -1.08 20.39 -11.63
N THR A 163 -1.55 21.63 -11.67
CA THR A 163 -0.92 22.76 -10.97
C THR A 163 -0.83 22.50 -9.47
N LEU A 164 -1.90 21.96 -8.87
CA LEU A 164 -1.92 21.63 -7.44
C LEU A 164 -0.94 20.52 -7.10
N LEU A 165 -0.83 19.49 -7.96
CA LEU A 165 0.13 18.41 -7.78
C LEU A 165 1.58 18.88 -7.95
N ASP A 166 1.85 19.79 -8.88
CA ASP A 166 3.20 20.37 -9.06
C ASP A 166 3.62 21.20 -7.85
N LEU A 167 2.68 21.95 -7.28
CA LEU A 167 2.91 22.72 -6.06
C LEU A 167 3.20 21.79 -4.86
N VAL A 168 2.37 20.78 -4.67
CA VAL A 168 2.56 19.79 -3.58
C VAL A 168 3.86 19.04 -3.74
N LYS A 169 4.26 18.70 -4.98
CA LYS A 169 5.58 18.12 -5.28
C LYS A 169 6.69 19.00 -4.76
N ALA A 170 6.71 20.28 -5.16
CA ALA A 170 7.75 21.23 -4.76
C ALA A 170 7.80 21.40 -3.22
N TRP A 171 6.64 21.51 -2.57
CA TRP A 171 6.58 21.61 -1.12
C TRP A 171 7.07 20.35 -0.41
N MET A 172 6.76 19.18 -0.95
CA MET A 172 7.21 17.91 -0.38
C MET A 172 8.72 17.71 -0.54
N GLU A 173 9.27 18.05 -1.71
CA GLU A 173 10.72 18.01 -1.95
C GLU A 173 11.46 18.90 -0.94
N ASN A 174 11.05 20.15 -0.79
CA ASN A 174 11.65 21.07 0.17
C ASN A 174 11.47 20.61 1.62
N ALA A 175 10.28 20.19 2.00
CA ALA A 175 10.00 19.69 3.35
C ALA A 175 10.89 18.51 3.74
N LEU A 176 11.08 17.56 2.83
CA LEU A 176 11.89 16.37 3.08
C LEU A 176 13.39 16.64 3.01
N MET A 177 13.83 17.64 2.24
CA MET A 177 15.23 18.08 2.21
C MET A 177 15.62 18.92 3.42
N GLU A 178 14.74 19.83 3.86
CA GLU A 178 15.07 20.82 4.89
C GLU A 178 14.72 20.36 6.31
N MET A 179 13.58 19.70 6.50
CA MET A 179 13.10 19.28 7.82
C MET A 179 13.28 17.77 8.07
N GLY A 180 13.33 16.98 6.99
CA GLY A 180 13.29 15.52 7.08
C GLY A 180 11.96 14.99 7.57
N ILE A 181 11.84 13.65 7.69
CA ILE A 181 10.64 12.97 8.15
C ILE A 181 10.98 11.82 9.09
N GLY A 182 10.11 11.59 10.06
CA GLY A 182 10.23 10.50 11.02
C GLY A 182 10.81 10.92 12.37
N SER A 183 11.52 10.02 13.00
CA SER A 183 12.12 10.23 14.33
C SER A 183 13.59 10.64 14.20
N LYS A 184 14.07 11.41 15.16
CA LYS A 184 15.50 11.82 15.28
C LYS A 184 16.03 12.64 14.09
N THR A 185 15.19 13.48 13.48
CA THR A 185 15.61 14.40 12.41
C THR A 185 16.72 15.35 12.89
N SER A 186 16.66 15.83 14.14
CA SER A 186 17.73 16.61 14.76
C SER A 186 19.08 15.89 14.87
N SER A 187 19.08 14.57 14.73
CA SER A 187 20.31 13.75 14.71
C SER A 187 20.70 13.30 13.29
N GLY A 188 20.10 13.89 12.25
CA GLY A 188 20.45 13.64 10.85
C GLY A 188 19.72 12.47 10.19
N TYR A 189 18.70 11.88 10.84
CA TYR A 189 17.90 10.83 10.22
C TYR A 189 16.72 11.41 9.42
N GLY A 190 16.31 10.70 8.37
CA GLY A 190 15.07 10.98 7.63
C GLY A 190 15.13 12.13 6.64
N TYR A 191 16.32 12.56 6.24
CA TYR A 191 16.51 13.57 5.19
C TYR A 191 16.64 12.93 3.81
N PHE A 192 16.29 13.71 2.79
CA PHE A 192 16.37 13.31 1.39
C PHE A 192 17.26 14.29 0.62
N SER A 193 17.90 13.80 -0.47
CA SER A 193 18.84 14.61 -1.25
C SER A 193 18.40 14.87 -2.67
N GLU A 194 17.67 13.96 -3.27
CA GLU A 194 17.28 14.00 -4.69
C GLU A 194 15.89 13.43 -4.86
N PHE A 195 15.12 13.95 -5.83
CA PHE A 195 13.80 13.45 -6.17
C PHE A 195 13.68 13.24 -7.68
N GLU A 196 13.04 12.12 -8.05
CA GLU A 196 12.70 11.76 -9.41
C GLU A 196 11.18 11.61 -9.54
N ASP A 197 10.58 12.28 -10.52
CA ASP A 197 9.18 12.05 -10.89
C ASP A 197 9.07 10.80 -11.78
N VAL A 198 8.56 9.72 -11.23
CA VAL A 198 8.40 8.44 -11.92
C VAL A 198 6.96 8.13 -12.30
N THR A 199 6.09 9.13 -12.25
CA THR A 199 4.65 9.00 -12.50
C THR A 199 4.36 8.23 -13.79
N GLN A 200 4.97 8.62 -14.90
CA GLN A 200 4.75 7.98 -16.19
C GLN A 200 5.26 6.54 -16.24
N GLN A 201 6.40 6.28 -15.60
CA GLN A 201 7.00 4.94 -15.53
C GLN A 201 6.07 3.96 -14.78
N VAL A 202 5.51 4.41 -13.65
CA VAL A 202 4.58 3.61 -12.83
C VAL A 202 3.27 3.35 -13.57
N PHE A 203 2.71 4.34 -14.26
CA PHE A 203 1.51 4.16 -15.07
C PHE A 203 1.73 3.20 -16.22
N THR A 204 2.82 3.32 -16.96
CA THR A 204 3.16 2.41 -18.06
C THR A 204 3.29 0.98 -17.56
N ARG A 205 4.00 0.77 -16.44
CA ARG A 205 4.14 -0.54 -15.80
C ARG A 205 2.80 -1.10 -15.33
N SER A 206 1.97 -0.29 -14.69
CA SER A 206 0.64 -0.69 -14.21
C SER A 206 -0.29 -1.09 -15.35
N ASN A 207 -0.26 -0.37 -16.46
CA ASN A 207 -1.06 -0.70 -17.64
C ASN A 207 -0.59 -1.99 -18.30
N ALA A 208 0.71 -2.20 -18.45
CA ALA A 208 1.28 -3.45 -18.94
C ALA A 208 0.89 -4.65 -18.03
N MET A 209 0.88 -4.47 -16.71
CA MET A 209 0.43 -5.51 -15.78
C MET A 209 -1.08 -5.80 -15.91
N LYS A 210 -1.92 -4.78 -16.17
CA LYS A 210 -3.36 -4.98 -16.41
C LYS A 210 -3.65 -5.76 -17.69
N GLU A 211 -2.81 -5.61 -18.71
CA GLU A 211 -2.91 -6.38 -19.95
C GLU A 211 -2.51 -7.84 -19.77
N LEU A 212 -1.62 -8.13 -18.82
CA LEU A 212 -1.16 -9.50 -18.49
C LEU A 212 -2.12 -10.22 -17.52
N THR A 213 -2.96 -9.49 -16.77
CA THR A 213 -3.97 -10.12 -15.92
C THR A 213 -5.20 -10.47 -16.77
N PRO A 214 -5.72 -11.72 -16.69
CA PRO A 214 -6.97 -12.07 -17.35
C PRO A 214 -8.06 -11.07 -16.93
N ARG A 215 -8.69 -10.43 -17.89
CA ARG A 215 -9.81 -9.52 -17.63
C ARG A 215 -10.87 -10.28 -16.85
N SER A 216 -11.04 -10.00 -15.58
CA SER A 216 -12.24 -10.37 -14.86
C SER A 216 -13.41 -9.64 -15.51
N VAL A 217 -14.22 -10.40 -16.22
CA VAL A 217 -15.39 -9.95 -16.94
C VAL A 217 -16.39 -9.36 -15.94
N ASN A 218 -16.46 -8.04 -15.83
CA ASN A 218 -17.63 -7.34 -15.32
C ASN A 218 -17.80 -6.01 -16.04
N LYS A 219 -18.27 -6.09 -17.28
CA LYS A 219 -19.00 -5.01 -17.94
C LYS A 219 -20.31 -5.60 -18.44
N LYS A 220 -21.41 -5.19 -17.81
CA LYS A 220 -22.73 -5.23 -18.48
C LYS A 220 -22.59 -4.43 -19.76
N THR A 221 -22.50 -5.12 -20.86
CA THR A 221 -22.59 -4.52 -22.20
C THR A 221 -23.93 -4.95 -22.78
N GLU A 222 -24.75 -3.97 -23.09
CA GLU A 222 -25.96 -4.15 -23.92
C GLU A 222 -25.59 -4.86 -25.22
N VAL A 223 -26.31 -5.93 -25.48
CA VAL A 223 -26.17 -6.75 -26.68
C VAL A 223 -26.69 -5.96 -27.85
N LYS A 224 -25.85 -5.69 -28.84
CA LYS A 224 -26.27 -5.56 -30.24
C LYS A 224 -25.76 -6.77 -31.00
N GLU A 225 -26.75 -7.45 -31.60
CA GLU A 225 -26.57 -8.64 -32.45
C GLU A 225 -25.61 -8.37 -33.62
N THR A 226 -24.81 -9.31 -33.93
CA THR A 226 -24.55 -10.07 -35.14
C THR A 226 -23.08 -10.43 -35.31
N THR A 227 -22.77 -11.68 -35.33
CA THR A 227 -22.17 -12.48 -36.41
C THR A 227 -21.49 -13.72 -35.85
N GLU A 228 -21.79 -14.83 -36.47
CA GLU A 228 -21.51 -16.22 -36.15
C GLU A 228 -20.03 -16.56 -35.93
N LEU A 229 -19.78 -17.39 -34.93
CA LEU A 229 -18.52 -18.14 -34.69
C LEU A 229 -18.83 -19.64 -34.67
N PRO A 230 -17.89 -20.50 -35.11
CA PRO A 230 -18.19 -21.91 -35.41
C PRO A 230 -18.43 -22.72 -34.11
N LEU A 231 -19.34 -23.69 -34.27
CA LEU A 231 -19.71 -24.72 -33.31
C LEU A 231 -18.47 -25.53 -32.84
N ASP A 232 -18.34 -25.73 -31.54
CA ASP A 232 -18.54 -27.04 -30.84
C ASP A 232 -18.06 -26.94 -29.40
N LEU A 233 -18.99 -26.59 -28.50
CA LEU A 233 -18.99 -26.98 -27.09
C LEU A 233 -20.39 -26.73 -26.55
N LYS A 234 -21.20 -27.76 -26.60
CA LYS A 234 -22.49 -27.78 -25.89
C LYS A 234 -22.20 -27.77 -24.39
N THR A 235 -22.32 -26.59 -23.79
CA THR A 235 -22.38 -26.44 -22.34
C THR A 235 -23.83 -26.65 -21.89
N ASP A 236 -24.12 -27.80 -21.35
CA ASP A 236 -25.31 -28.03 -20.54
C ASP A 236 -25.17 -27.22 -19.24
N GLU A 237 -25.79 -26.04 -19.19
CA GLU A 237 -25.82 -25.17 -17.99
C GLU A 237 -26.57 -25.82 -16.79
N LYS A 238 -27.04 -27.03 -16.91
CA LYS A 238 -27.76 -27.83 -15.87
C LYS A 238 -27.04 -29.11 -15.47
N GLY A 239 -25.83 -29.38 -15.97
CA GLY A 239 -25.09 -30.59 -15.68
C GLY A 239 -24.15 -30.47 -14.46
N LEU A 240 -23.46 -31.58 -14.13
CA LEU A 240 -22.52 -31.69 -13.01
C LEU A 240 -21.39 -30.64 -13.06
N LEU A 241 -20.94 -30.24 -14.26
CA LEU A 241 -20.00 -29.13 -14.47
C LEU A 241 -20.54 -27.80 -13.92
N GLY A 242 -21.82 -27.49 -14.17
CA GLY A 242 -22.46 -26.29 -13.62
C GLY A 242 -22.55 -26.32 -12.10
N GLU A 243 -22.83 -27.48 -11.49
CA GLU A 243 -22.82 -27.66 -10.02
C GLU A 243 -21.43 -27.42 -9.43
N ILE A 244 -20.35 -27.86 -10.08
CA ILE A 244 -18.95 -27.67 -9.64
C ILE A 244 -18.54 -26.19 -9.75
N ILE A 245 -18.88 -25.54 -10.85
CA ILE A 245 -18.57 -24.11 -11.08
C ILE A 245 -19.32 -23.22 -10.08
N ALA A 246 -20.52 -23.61 -9.65
CA ALA A 246 -21.32 -22.89 -8.67
C ALA A 246 -20.83 -23.05 -7.22
N LEU A 247 -19.88 -23.97 -6.93
CA LEU A 247 -19.34 -24.18 -5.59
C LEU A 247 -18.60 -22.94 -5.08
N LYS A 248 -18.84 -22.60 -3.81
CA LYS A 248 -18.14 -21.52 -3.10
C LYS A 248 -17.25 -22.09 -2.01
N PRO A 249 -16.18 -21.39 -1.63
CA PRO A 249 -15.29 -21.81 -0.54
C PRO A 249 -16.02 -22.08 0.78
N GLY A 250 -17.11 -21.34 1.05
CA GLY A 250 -17.91 -21.42 2.28
C GLY A 250 -19.04 -22.47 2.27
N ASP A 251 -19.24 -23.20 1.18
CA ASP A 251 -20.30 -24.19 1.11
C ASP A 251 -20.09 -25.34 2.09
N ASP A 252 -21.20 -25.94 2.57
CA ASP A 252 -21.14 -26.97 3.57
C ASP A 252 -20.43 -28.23 3.09
N GLY A 253 -19.89 -29.01 4.04
CA GLY A 253 -19.14 -30.22 3.72
C GLY A 253 -19.99 -31.34 3.12
N ARG A 254 -21.34 -31.27 3.21
CA ARG A 254 -22.25 -32.25 2.63
C ARG A 254 -22.39 -32.00 1.13
N SER A 255 -22.64 -30.77 0.72
CA SER A 255 -22.72 -30.36 -0.69
C SER A 255 -21.44 -30.70 -1.45
N LYS A 256 -20.27 -30.36 -0.90
CA LYS A 256 -18.95 -30.72 -1.47
C LYS A 256 -18.73 -32.25 -1.55
N SER A 257 -19.24 -33.01 -0.59
CA SER A 257 -19.11 -34.50 -0.60
C SER A 257 -20.02 -35.14 -1.63
N THR A 258 -21.21 -34.61 -1.84
CA THR A 258 -22.18 -35.10 -2.84
C THR A 258 -21.65 -34.86 -4.25
N ILE A 259 -21.11 -33.67 -4.53
CA ILE A 259 -20.49 -33.35 -5.83
C ILE A 259 -19.29 -34.25 -6.10
N TYR A 260 -18.42 -34.49 -5.12
CA TYR A 260 -17.31 -35.42 -5.25
C TYR A 260 -17.76 -36.85 -5.66
N GLN A 261 -18.85 -37.38 -5.08
CA GLN A 261 -19.38 -38.68 -5.46
C GLN A 261 -19.90 -38.70 -6.91
N LYS A 262 -20.63 -37.66 -7.32
CA LYS A 262 -21.11 -37.51 -8.70
C LYS A 262 -19.95 -37.45 -9.70
N VAL A 263 -18.81 -36.81 -9.32
CA VAL A 263 -17.61 -36.76 -10.16
C VAL A 263 -16.97 -38.15 -10.34
N LEU A 264 -16.95 -38.98 -9.30
CA LEU A 264 -16.44 -40.34 -9.41
C LEU A 264 -17.35 -41.17 -10.34
N GLU A 265 -18.69 -41.07 -10.18
CA GLU A 265 -19.66 -41.76 -11.02
C GLU A 265 -19.56 -41.35 -12.50
N ALA A 266 -19.35 -40.04 -12.77
CA ALA A 266 -19.13 -39.53 -14.12
C ALA A 266 -17.82 -40.06 -14.74
N ALA A 267 -16.76 -40.18 -13.96
CA ALA A 267 -15.51 -40.74 -14.38
C ALA A 267 -15.58 -42.22 -14.72
N GLU A 268 -16.39 -43.01 -14.00
CA GLU A 268 -16.68 -44.44 -14.31
C GLU A 268 -17.42 -44.59 -15.65
N GLN A 269 -18.16 -43.55 -16.07
CA GLN A 269 -18.85 -43.51 -17.36
C GLN A 269 -17.95 -42.94 -18.49
N GLY A 270 -16.70 -42.60 -18.18
CA GLY A 270 -15.71 -42.10 -19.13
C GLY A 270 -15.67 -40.58 -19.29
N ASP A 271 -16.49 -39.83 -18.50
CA ASP A 271 -16.46 -38.36 -18.50
C ASP A 271 -15.49 -37.83 -17.44
N ILE A 272 -14.33 -37.35 -17.88
CA ILE A 272 -13.26 -36.84 -17.02
C ILE A 272 -13.28 -35.31 -16.83
N GLU A 273 -14.13 -34.58 -17.56
CA GLU A 273 -14.20 -33.11 -17.46
C GLU A 273 -14.63 -32.61 -16.06
N PRO A 274 -15.64 -33.24 -15.39
CA PRO A 274 -15.96 -32.87 -14.01
C PRO A 274 -14.82 -33.08 -13.01
N ALA A 275 -13.95 -34.08 -13.24
CA ALA A 275 -12.77 -34.30 -12.38
C ALA A 275 -11.72 -33.21 -12.55
N LYS A 276 -11.51 -32.70 -13.77
CA LYS A 276 -10.63 -31.54 -14.04
C LYS A 276 -11.17 -30.28 -13.35
N ALA A 277 -12.45 -30.00 -13.51
CA ALA A 277 -13.09 -28.84 -12.89
C ALA A 277 -13.01 -28.89 -11.34
N LEU A 278 -13.23 -30.08 -10.74
CA LEU A 278 -13.13 -30.25 -9.29
C LEU A 278 -11.69 -30.10 -8.78
N LYS A 279 -10.68 -30.55 -9.54
CA LYS A 279 -9.25 -30.32 -9.24
C LYS A 279 -8.96 -28.82 -9.21
N GLU A 280 -9.35 -28.06 -10.24
CA GLU A 280 -9.15 -26.61 -10.29
C GLU A 280 -9.83 -25.88 -9.13
N PHE A 281 -11.05 -26.28 -8.78
CA PHE A 281 -11.74 -25.75 -7.62
C PHE A 281 -10.95 -26.02 -6.31
N TRP A 282 -10.45 -27.24 -6.08
CA TRP A 282 -9.67 -27.55 -4.87
C TRP A 282 -8.31 -26.84 -4.82
N ILE A 283 -7.67 -26.60 -5.96
CA ILE A 283 -6.46 -25.74 -6.05
C ILE A 283 -6.82 -24.32 -5.62
N THR A 284 -7.89 -23.75 -6.14
CA THR A 284 -8.34 -22.37 -5.85
C THR A 284 -8.64 -22.14 -4.37
N ILE A 285 -9.21 -23.14 -3.68
CA ILE A 285 -9.53 -23.04 -2.25
C ILE A 285 -8.45 -23.62 -1.33
N ASN A 286 -7.27 -23.92 -1.87
CA ASN A 286 -6.11 -24.50 -1.16
C ASN A 286 -6.40 -25.83 -0.44
N GLU A 287 -7.29 -26.64 -1.00
CA GLU A 287 -7.62 -27.97 -0.49
C GLU A 287 -6.88 -29.11 -1.22
N TRP A 288 -6.19 -28.83 -2.32
CA TRP A 288 -5.42 -29.81 -3.09
C TRP A 288 -4.18 -30.32 -2.32
N GLU A 289 -3.54 -29.44 -1.53
CA GLU A 289 -2.32 -29.75 -0.76
C GLU A 289 -2.61 -30.02 0.73
N LYS A 290 -3.87 -30.11 1.13
CA LYS A 290 -4.24 -30.30 2.53
C LYS A 290 -3.76 -31.64 3.09
N THR A 291 -3.17 -31.60 4.30
CA THR A 291 -2.55 -32.77 4.98
C THR A 291 -3.54 -33.72 5.65
N SER A 292 -4.84 -33.41 5.65
CA SER A 292 -5.87 -34.26 6.26
C SER A 292 -6.00 -35.58 5.49
N LYS A 293 -5.90 -36.74 6.19
CA LYS A 293 -5.98 -38.08 5.59
C LYS A 293 -7.21 -38.27 4.69
N LYS A 294 -8.35 -37.68 5.07
CA LYS A 294 -9.60 -37.78 4.32
C LYS A 294 -9.54 -37.00 3.00
N GLN A 295 -8.91 -35.84 2.98
CA GLN A 295 -8.77 -35.03 1.77
C GLN A 295 -7.69 -35.62 0.86
N GLN A 296 -6.58 -36.09 1.40
CA GLN A 296 -5.54 -36.77 0.63
C GLN A 296 -6.07 -37.97 -0.17
N LYS A 297 -6.97 -38.76 0.43
CA LYS A 297 -7.62 -39.87 -0.29
C LYS A 297 -8.43 -39.36 -1.47
N LYS A 298 -9.23 -38.31 -1.29
CA LYS A 298 -10.04 -37.72 -2.37
C LYS A 298 -9.17 -37.14 -3.47
N VAL A 299 -8.08 -36.49 -3.13
CA VAL A 299 -7.09 -35.96 -4.10
C VAL A 299 -6.45 -37.08 -4.88
N GLN A 300 -6.08 -38.19 -4.22
CA GLN A 300 -5.51 -39.35 -4.88
C GLN A 300 -6.49 -40.01 -5.87
N ASP A 301 -7.76 -40.09 -5.52
CA ASP A 301 -8.81 -40.63 -6.40
C ASP A 301 -8.94 -39.77 -7.67
N ILE A 302 -8.94 -38.44 -7.53
CA ILE A 302 -8.96 -37.52 -8.70
C ILE A 302 -7.68 -37.62 -9.53
N LYS A 303 -6.50 -37.74 -8.93
CA LYS A 303 -5.24 -37.99 -9.65
C LYS A 303 -5.28 -39.27 -10.46
N ASN A 304 -5.80 -40.33 -9.88
CA ASN A 304 -5.92 -41.63 -10.57
C ASN A 304 -6.86 -41.52 -11.80
N ILE A 305 -7.96 -40.76 -11.69
CA ILE A 305 -8.88 -40.49 -12.81
C ILE A 305 -8.17 -39.72 -13.92
N LEU A 306 -7.39 -38.71 -13.55
CA LEU A 306 -6.67 -37.84 -14.50
C LEU A 306 -5.38 -38.45 -14.99
N LYS A 307 -4.96 -39.63 -14.47
CA LYS A 307 -3.69 -40.32 -14.79
C LYS A 307 -2.45 -39.46 -14.48
N GLU A 308 -2.49 -38.71 -13.37
CA GLU A 308 -1.42 -37.84 -12.86
C GLU A 308 -0.63 -38.47 -11.70
#